data_83204b6e3865837342ecedf5c76a5e2a
#
_entry.id   83204b6e3865837342ecedf5c76a5e2a
#
_cell.length_a   1.000
_cell.length_b   1.000
_cell.length_c   1.000
_cell.angle_alpha   90.00
_cell.angle_beta   90.00
_cell.angle_gamma   90.00
#
_symmetry.space_group_name_H-M   'P 1'
#
loop_
_entity.id
_entity.type
_entity.pdbx_description
1 polymer ?
#
loop_
_entity_poly.entity_id
_entity_poly.type
_entity_poly.pdbx_seq_one_letter_code
_entity_poly.pdbx_strand_id
1 'polypeptide(L)' 'MTLPEKELTEHTPMMQQYLRLKAEAGPLLLLYRMGDFYEMFYEDAERGAKLLGLTLTRRGSSNGVPIPMAGLPYH' A
#
# COMPACT_ATOMS: atom_id res chain seq x y z
N MET A 1 5.28 12.12 -9.43
CA MET A 1 4.28 12.94 -8.71
C MET A 1 4.73 13.13 -7.26
N THR A 2 4.60 14.33 -6.75
CA THR A 2 4.98 14.64 -5.37
C THR A 2 3.73 14.82 -4.52
N LEU A 3 3.67 14.13 -3.37
CA LEU A 3 2.55 14.25 -2.45
C LEU A 3 2.73 15.49 -1.56
N PRO A 4 1.63 16.17 -1.21
CA PRO A 4 1.71 17.29 -0.27
C PRO A 4 2.27 16.85 1.08
N GLU A 5 3.12 17.67 1.67
CA GLU A 5 3.74 17.37 2.96
C GLU A 5 2.69 17.13 4.05
N LYS A 6 1.66 17.94 4.08
CA LYS A 6 0.59 17.81 5.08
C LYS A 6 -0.10 16.44 4.98
N GLU A 7 -0.36 15.98 3.76
CA GLU A 7 -1.00 14.69 3.55
C GLU A 7 -0.11 13.55 4.04
N LEU A 8 1.19 13.64 3.78
CA LEU A 8 2.14 12.63 4.23
C LEU A 8 2.21 12.54 5.75
N THR A 9 2.21 13.68 6.45
CA THR A 9 2.35 13.69 7.91
C THR A 9 1.13 13.11 8.64
N GLU A 10 0.00 12.97 7.98
CA GLU A 10 -1.19 12.35 8.58
C GLU A 10 -1.14 10.83 8.54
N HIS A 11 -0.13 10.24 7.91
CA HIS A 11 0.05 8.79 7.83
C HIS A 11 1.15 8.32 8.77
N THR A 12 1.18 7.01 9.06
CA THR A 12 2.27 6.43 9.83
C THR A 12 3.57 6.51 9.05
N PRO A 13 4.74 6.44 9.73
CA PRO A 13 6.03 6.48 9.02
C PRO A 13 6.17 5.42 7.92
N MET A 14 5.72 4.19 8.18
CA MET A 14 5.75 3.13 7.18
C MET A 14 4.90 3.49 5.96
N MET A 15 3.71 4.01 6.22
CA MET A 15 2.80 4.38 5.13
C MET A 15 3.32 5.59 4.36
N GLN A 16 3.98 6.52 5.04
CA GLN A 16 4.63 7.65 4.36
C GLN A 16 5.68 7.17 3.37
N GLN A 17 6.50 6.20 3.79
CA GLN A 17 7.51 5.62 2.91
C GLN A 17 6.87 4.91 1.72
N TYR A 18 5.83 4.13 1.98
CA TYR A 18 5.10 3.45 0.90
C TYR A 18 4.56 4.45 -0.12
N LEU A 19 3.93 5.52 0.36
CA LEU A 19 3.33 6.51 -0.54
C LEU A 19 4.38 7.24 -1.38
N ARG A 20 5.55 7.51 -0.81
CA ARG A 20 6.65 8.11 -1.57
C ARG A 20 7.12 7.18 -2.68
N LEU A 21 7.29 5.90 -2.37
CA LEU A 21 7.68 4.91 -3.37
C LEU A 21 6.61 4.74 -4.44
N LYS A 22 5.35 4.74 -4.02
CA LYS A 22 4.24 4.61 -4.97
C LYS A 22 4.16 5.80 -5.91
N ALA A 23 4.45 6.99 -5.43
CA ALA A 23 4.49 8.17 -6.28
C ALA A 23 5.52 8.02 -7.39
N GLU A 24 6.66 7.39 -7.09
CA GLU A 24 7.69 7.10 -8.10
C GLU A 24 7.29 5.97 -9.03
N ALA A 25 6.63 4.94 -8.51
CA ALA A 25 6.21 3.79 -9.29
C ALA A 25 5.08 4.14 -10.27
N GLY A 26 4.29 5.17 -9.96
CA GLY A 26 3.18 5.58 -10.81
C GLY A 26 2.12 4.50 -10.95
N PRO A 27 1.77 4.09 -12.20
CA PRO A 27 0.71 3.11 -12.42
C PRO A 27 1.13 1.66 -12.17
N LEU A 28 2.41 1.41 -11.90
CA LEU A 28 2.89 0.05 -11.66
C LEU A 28 2.42 -0.46 -10.30
N LEU A 29 2.15 -1.76 -10.21
CA LEU A 29 1.84 -2.38 -8.93
C LEU A 29 3.08 -2.35 -8.05
N LEU A 30 2.94 -1.78 -6.85
CA LEU A 30 4.04 -1.72 -5.90
C LEU A 30 3.87 -2.80 -4.85
N LEU A 31 4.82 -3.73 -4.81
CA LEU A 31 4.89 -4.77 -3.79
C LEU A 31 5.88 -4.32 -2.73
N TYR A 32 5.37 -4.08 -1.53
CA TYR A 32 6.18 -3.60 -0.42
C TYR A 32 6.50 -4.74 0.53
N ARG A 33 7.78 -5.04 0.68
CA ARG A 33 8.19 -6.17 1.53
C ARG A 33 8.04 -5.83 3.00
N MET A 34 7.33 -6.69 3.73
CA MET A 34 7.15 -6.58 5.17
C MET A 34 7.38 -7.97 5.79
N GLY A 35 8.58 -8.17 6.37
CA GLY A 35 8.92 -9.47 6.93
C GLY A 35 8.91 -10.56 5.87
N ASP A 36 8.07 -11.56 6.06
CA ASP A 36 7.97 -12.71 5.16
C ASP A 36 6.92 -12.55 4.07
N PHE A 37 6.40 -11.34 3.91
CA PHE A 37 5.35 -11.07 2.94
C PHE A 37 5.71 -9.89 2.05
N TYR A 38 5.13 -9.90 0.84
CA TYR A 38 4.99 -8.70 0.03
C TYR A 38 3.56 -8.22 0.18
N GLU A 39 3.38 -6.93 0.39
CA GLU A 39 2.06 -6.36 0.58
C GLU A 39 1.79 -5.23 -0.40
N MET A 40 0.53 -5.10 -0.78
CA MET A 40 0.03 -4.01 -1.61
C MET A 40 -1.00 -3.24 -0.81
N PHE A 41 -1.13 -1.96 -1.09
CA PHE A 41 -2.05 -1.08 -0.37
C PHE A 41 -2.89 -0.26 -1.32
N TYR A 42 -4.05 0.21 -0.84
CA TYR A 42 -4.94 1.11 -1.57
C TYR A 42 -5.38 0.53 -2.91
N GLU A 43 -5.28 1.32 -3.97
CA GLU A 43 -5.71 0.89 -5.30
C GLU A 43 -4.93 -0.34 -5.79
N ASP A 44 -3.64 -0.42 -5.49
CA ASP A 44 -2.85 -1.58 -5.87
C ASP A 44 -3.34 -2.84 -5.18
N ALA A 45 -3.79 -2.74 -3.92
CA ALA A 45 -4.36 -3.88 -3.21
C ALA A 45 -5.62 -4.38 -3.92
N GLU A 46 -6.47 -3.47 -4.35
CA GLU A 46 -7.70 -3.83 -5.05
C GLU A 46 -7.40 -4.46 -6.42
N ARG A 47 -6.48 -3.86 -7.16
CA ARG A 47 -6.07 -4.39 -8.47
C ARG A 47 -5.38 -5.73 -8.33
N GLY A 48 -4.45 -5.85 -7.39
CA GLY A 48 -3.71 -7.09 -7.16
C GLY A 48 -4.62 -8.22 -6.69
N ALA A 49 -5.58 -7.92 -5.83
CA ALA A 49 -6.55 -8.91 -5.39
C ALA A 49 -7.32 -9.50 -6.57
N LYS A 50 -7.76 -8.65 -7.50
CA LYS A 50 -8.46 -9.09 -8.70
C LYS A 50 -7.57 -9.89 -9.64
N LEU A 51 -6.37 -9.36 -9.93
CA LEU A 51 -5.49 -9.96 -10.93
C LEU A 51 -4.85 -11.25 -10.45
N LEU A 52 -4.55 -11.35 -9.16
CA LEU A 52 -3.83 -12.48 -8.60
C LEU A 52 -4.70 -13.40 -7.74
N GLY A 53 -5.96 -13.06 -7.57
CA GLY A 53 -6.86 -13.86 -6.75
C GLY A 53 -6.56 -13.80 -5.27
N LEU A 54 -5.97 -12.70 -4.81
CA LEU A 54 -5.63 -12.54 -3.41
C LEU A 54 -6.81 -12.04 -2.59
N THR A 55 -6.79 -12.34 -1.29
CA THR A 55 -7.82 -11.85 -0.39
C THR A 55 -7.55 -10.38 -0.05
N LEU A 56 -8.55 -9.56 -0.26
CA LEU A 56 -8.48 -8.15 0.10
C LEU A 56 -8.87 -7.99 1.57
N THR A 57 -8.00 -7.38 2.36
CA THR A 57 -8.23 -7.13 3.78
C THR A 57 -8.06 -5.65 4.10
N ARG A 58 -8.13 -5.32 5.38
CA ARG A 58 -7.92 -3.96 5.88
C ARG A 58 -6.85 -3.99 6.93
N ARG A 59 -5.98 -3.00 6.95
CA ARG A 59 -4.93 -2.87 7.94
C ARG A 59 -5.02 -1.50 8.60
N GLY A 60 -5.33 -1.47 9.91
CA GLY A 60 -5.36 -0.23 10.65
C GLY A 60 -6.14 0.86 9.93
N SER A 61 -5.70 2.09 10.10
CA SER A 61 -6.33 3.20 9.41
C SER A 61 -5.30 4.29 9.18
N SER A 62 -5.55 5.09 8.17
CA SER A 62 -4.74 6.25 7.88
C SER A 62 -5.73 7.38 7.68
N ASN A 63 -5.52 8.48 8.41
CA ASN A 63 -6.42 9.61 8.32
C ASN A 63 -7.87 9.22 8.65
N GLY A 64 -8.04 8.25 9.59
CA GLY A 64 -9.36 7.80 10.02
C GLY A 64 -10.04 6.82 9.06
N VAL A 65 -9.41 6.47 7.96
CA VAL A 65 -9.98 5.56 6.95
C VAL A 65 -9.21 4.24 6.95
N PRO A 66 -9.91 3.08 7.02
CA PRO A 66 -9.23 1.79 6.93
C PRO A 66 -8.45 1.66 5.63
N ILE A 67 -7.25 1.08 5.71
CA ILE A 67 -6.35 0.92 4.57
C ILE A 67 -6.58 -0.44 3.90
N PRO A 68 -7.04 -0.48 2.63
CA PRO A 68 -7.13 -1.75 1.90
C PRO A 68 -5.74 -2.35 1.73
N MET A 69 -5.64 -3.66 1.92
CA MET A 69 -4.37 -4.37 1.84
C MET A 69 -4.56 -5.76 1.24
N ALA A 70 -3.60 -6.17 0.43
CA ALA A 70 -3.53 -7.55 -0.06
C ALA A 70 -2.07 -7.96 -0.02
N GLY A 71 -1.82 -9.21 0.39
CA GLY A 71 -0.46 -9.68 0.53
C GLY A 71 -0.25 -11.05 -0.04
N LEU A 72 1.01 -11.38 -0.30
CA LEU A 72 1.41 -12.71 -0.73
C LEU A 72 2.71 -13.09 -0.03
N PRO A 73 2.95 -14.41 0.20
CA PRO A 73 4.17 -14.86 0.85
C PRO A 73 5.41 -14.49 0.04
N TYR A 74 6.50 -14.21 0.74
CA TYR A 74 7.77 -13.87 0.11
C TYR A 74 8.32 -15.04 -0.74
N HIS A 75 8.10 -16.28 -0.30
CA HIS A 75 8.55 -17.46 -1.07
C HIS A 75 7.42 -18.39 -1.49
#